data_56ba948cdaec309ef56d7ff85dc035bc
#
_entry.id   56ba948cdaec309ef56d7ff85dc035bc
#
_cell.length_a   1.000
_cell.length_b   1.000
_cell.length_c   1.000
_cell.angle_alpha   90.00
_cell.angle_beta   90.00
_cell.angle_gamma   90.00
#
_symmetry.space_group_name_H-M   'P 1'
#
loop_
_entity.id
_entity.type
_entity.pdbx_description
1 polymer ?
#
loop_
_entity_poly.entity_id
_entity_poly.type
_entity_poly.pdbx_seq_one_letter_code
_entity_poly.pdbx_strand_id
1 'polypeptide(L)'
;MGTEFLAIYWRDMVKFFRSRAMLFASLIQPALWLILYGMSMSSNFDMIAQNIPNLPGIISINYMTFIAAGIISMTILFTCLYGGISIQLDKQFGLMKEMIASPMPRSSILSGITLSGITKSLIQTVIIIVLGVILGVQFFNGFTVVQTIISILGIIGFTVLFAMGLMFLSSLISIKIESHEGVQAVITMLTLPLFFASNALYPISSMPLVIQAISYINPLSYFITGIRYFSLGSDFFALGTQYMIGINDLLLSFAFLIGFNIVMYLLAVRAFKKVNVT
;
A
#
# COMPACT_ATOMS: atom_id res chain seq x y z
N MET A 1 -4.53 4.61 31.42
CA MET A 1 -5.50 4.19 30.41
C MET A 1 -5.07 4.64 28.99
N GLY A 2 -3.93 4.29 28.49
CA GLY A 2 -3.45 4.74 27.17
C GLY A 2 -2.47 3.77 26.48
N THR A 3 -2.07 2.72 27.17
CA THR A 3 -1.03 1.80 26.66
C THR A 3 -1.56 0.42 26.25
N GLU A 4 -2.84 0.19 26.38
CA GLU A 4 -3.48 -1.12 26.13
C GLU A 4 -3.36 -1.54 24.64
N PHE A 5 -3.44 -0.59 23.71
CA PHE A 5 -3.24 -0.87 22.28
C PHE A 5 -1.80 -1.32 21.97
N LEU A 6 -0.81 -0.90 22.80
CA LEU A 6 0.58 -1.31 22.64
C LEU A 6 0.78 -2.81 22.91
N ALA A 7 0.00 -3.40 23.81
CA ALA A 7 0.06 -4.84 24.06
C ALA A 7 -0.36 -5.64 22.82
N ILE A 8 -1.43 -5.21 22.14
CA ILE A 8 -1.90 -5.84 20.90
C ILE A 8 -0.89 -5.61 19.77
N TYR A 9 -0.41 -4.38 19.63
CA TYR A 9 0.65 -4.03 18.68
C TYR A 9 1.88 -4.92 18.85
N TRP A 10 2.39 -5.02 20.08
CA TRP A 10 3.58 -5.82 20.38
C TRP A 10 3.37 -7.29 20.10
N ARG A 11 2.22 -7.86 20.52
CA ARG A 11 1.83 -9.24 20.20
C ARG A 11 1.90 -9.52 18.71
N ASP A 12 1.33 -8.63 17.89
CA ASP A 12 1.28 -8.76 16.45
C ASP A 12 2.66 -8.60 15.79
N MET A 13 3.50 -7.71 16.33
CA MET A 13 4.88 -7.53 15.85
C MET A 13 5.73 -8.75 16.19
N VAL A 14 5.60 -9.31 17.40
CA VAL A 14 6.29 -10.55 17.79
C VAL A 14 5.87 -11.72 16.89
N LYS A 15 4.58 -11.89 16.62
CA LYS A 15 4.09 -12.91 15.66
C LYS A 15 4.74 -12.73 14.28
N PHE A 16 4.80 -11.49 13.77
CA PHE A 16 5.37 -11.17 12.47
C PHE A 16 6.85 -11.53 12.38
N PHE A 17 7.68 -11.11 13.34
CA PHE A 17 9.11 -11.40 13.32
C PHE A 17 9.45 -12.86 13.65
N ARG A 18 8.62 -13.53 14.43
CA ARG A 18 8.82 -14.94 14.77
C ARG A 18 8.45 -15.88 13.61
N SER A 19 7.52 -15.49 12.75
CA SER A 19 7.13 -16.25 11.58
C SER A 19 7.99 -15.92 10.37
N ARG A 20 9.19 -16.50 10.28
CA ARG A 20 10.12 -16.30 9.16
C ARG A 20 9.47 -16.62 7.80
N ALA A 21 8.68 -17.69 7.72
CA ALA A 21 7.99 -18.08 6.51
C ALA A 21 7.01 -16.97 6.02
N MET A 22 6.28 -16.34 6.93
CA MET A 22 5.34 -15.27 6.59
C MET A 22 6.06 -13.99 6.15
N LEU A 23 7.18 -13.65 6.79
CA LEU A 23 8.06 -12.56 6.39
C LEU A 23 8.57 -12.74 4.96
N PHE A 24 9.18 -13.89 4.67
CA PHE A 24 9.70 -14.19 3.34
C PHE A 24 8.59 -14.24 2.29
N ALA A 25 7.46 -14.89 2.58
CA ALA A 25 6.34 -14.97 1.64
C ALA A 25 5.79 -13.59 1.26
N SER A 26 5.68 -12.67 2.22
CA SER A 26 5.17 -11.32 1.96
C SER A 26 6.11 -10.43 1.12
N LEU A 27 7.41 -10.76 1.08
CA LEU A 27 8.43 -10.03 0.33
C LEU A 27 8.76 -10.70 -1.02
N ILE A 28 8.74 -12.03 -1.08
CA ILE A 28 9.10 -12.78 -2.28
C ILE A 28 8.18 -12.42 -3.44
N GLN A 29 6.88 -12.35 -3.21
CA GLN A 29 5.90 -12.07 -4.26
C GLN A 29 6.13 -10.69 -4.91
N PRO A 30 6.20 -9.56 -4.18
CA PRO A 30 6.52 -8.27 -4.77
C PRO A 30 7.92 -8.22 -5.40
N ALA A 31 8.92 -8.87 -4.78
CA ALA A 31 10.26 -8.96 -5.33
C ALA A 31 10.28 -9.68 -6.67
N LEU A 32 9.57 -10.81 -6.80
CA LEU A 32 9.43 -11.53 -8.07
C LEU A 32 8.73 -10.67 -9.13
N TRP A 33 7.70 -9.92 -8.76
CA TRP A 33 7.06 -8.98 -9.69
C TRP A 33 8.04 -7.92 -10.18
N LEU A 34 8.84 -7.33 -9.29
CA LEU A 34 9.83 -6.33 -9.68
C LEU A 34 10.91 -6.94 -10.58
N ILE A 35 11.43 -8.12 -10.23
CA ILE A 35 12.50 -8.79 -10.96
C ILE A 35 11.97 -9.32 -12.31
N LEU A 36 10.97 -10.21 -12.27
CA LEU A 36 10.54 -10.92 -13.48
C LEU A 36 9.79 -9.98 -14.43
N TYR A 37 8.80 -9.25 -13.91
CA TYR A 37 8.00 -8.36 -14.75
C TYR A 37 8.79 -7.09 -15.12
N GLY A 38 9.49 -6.50 -14.16
CA GLY A 38 10.31 -5.31 -14.39
C GLY A 38 11.38 -5.54 -15.44
N MET A 39 12.18 -6.60 -15.31
CA MET A 39 13.25 -6.91 -16.26
C MET A 39 12.72 -7.36 -17.61
N SER A 40 11.66 -8.20 -17.65
CA SER A 40 11.10 -8.71 -18.90
C SER A 40 10.46 -7.63 -19.75
N MET A 41 9.83 -6.63 -19.12
CA MET A 41 9.16 -5.55 -19.83
C MET A 41 10.08 -4.34 -20.08
N SER A 42 11.17 -4.18 -19.32
CA SER A 42 12.11 -3.06 -19.48
C SER A 42 12.63 -2.98 -20.90
N SER A 43 13.10 -4.08 -21.48
CA SER A 43 13.65 -4.10 -22.84
C SER A 43 12.63 -3.61 -23.91
N ASN A 44 11.36 -3.94 -23.75
CA ASN A 44 10.32 -3.53 -24.70
C ASN A 44 9.95 -2.05 -24.56
N PHE A 45 9.81 -1.57 -23.33
CA PHE A 45 9.39 -0.18 -23.08
C PHE A 45 10.55 0.81 -23.21
N ASP A 46 11.78 0.42 -22.88
CA ASP A 46 12.96 1.26 -23.00
C ASP A 46 13.35 1.47 -24.49
N MET A 47 13.08 0.50 -25.38
CA MET A 47 13.21 0.70 -26.83
C MET A 47 12.23 1.75 -27.37
N ILE A 48 11.02 1.83 -26.82
CA ILE A 48 10.06 2.89 -27.19
C ILE A 48 10.59 4.26 -26.74
N ALA A 49 11.14 4.34 -25.53
CA ALA A 49 11.69 5.57 -24.97
C ALA A 49 12.90 6.09 -25.77
N GLN A 50 13.77 5.21 -26.30
CA GLN A 50 14.93 5.60 -27.09
C GLN A 50 14.60 6.28 -28.43
N ASN A 51 13.42 6.03 -28.99
CA ASN A 51 12.97 6.63 -30.25
C ASN A 51 12.35 8.03 -30.08
N ILE A 52 12.30 8.56 -28.85
CA ILE A 52 11.71 9.86 -28.58
C ILE A 52 12.81 10.89 -28.32
N PRO A 53 12.71 12.13 -28.89
CA PRO A 53 13.70 13.16 -28.68
C PRO A 53 13.87 13.49 -27.18
N ASN A 54 15.12 13.57 -26.72
CA ASN A 54 15.42 14.04 -25.38
C ASN A 54 14.92 15.48 -25.21
N LEU A 55 13.89 15.67 -24.43
CA LEU A 55 13.37 16.99 -24.08
C LEU A 55 14.30 17.63 -23.04
N PRO A 56 14.86 18.82 -23.27
CA PRO A 56 15.75 19.47 -22.32
C PRO A 56 15.04 19.74 -20.99
N GLY A 57 15.64 19.26 -19.90
CA GLY A 57 15.13 19.49 -18.53
C GLY A 57 14.14 18.46 -18.00
N ILE A 58 13.75 17.45 -18.78
CA ILE A 58 12.86 16.37 -18.33
C ILE A 58 13.67 15.10 -18.10
N ILE A 59 13.53 14.50 -16.91
CA ILE A 59 14.22 13.26 -16.54
C ILE A 59 13.48 12.09 -17.22
N SER A 60 14.16 11.39 -18.13
CA SER A 60 13.66 10.12 -18.66
C SER A 60 13.98 9.00 -17.69
N ILE A 61 12.97 8.23 -17.29
CA ILE A 61 13.11 7.09 -16.40
C ILE A 61 12.84 5.77 -17.15
N ASN A 62 13.57 4.73 -16.78
CA ASN A 62 13.34 3.40 -17.33
C ASN A 62 12.04 2.79 -16.76
N TYR A 63 11.53 1.77 -17.45
CA TYR A 63 10.29 1.10 -17.06
C TYR A 63 10.35 0.51 -15.64
N MET A 64 11.50 -0.04 -15.24
CA MET A 64 11.69 -0.61 -13.91
C MET A 64 11.53 0.45 -12.81
N THR A 65 12.02 1.66 -13.04
CA THR A 65 11.83 2.79 -12.12
C THR A 65 10.36 3.21 -12.04
N PHE A 66 9.66 3.21 -13.18
CA PHE A 66 8.24 3.53 -13.22
C PHE A 66 7.37 2.56 -12.43
N ILE A 67 7.58 1.25 -12.59
CA ILE A 67 6.76 0.24 -11.89
C ILE A 67 7.14 0.06 -10.43
N ALA A 68 8.33 0.49 -10.01
CA ALA A 68 8.78 0.33 -8.62
C ALA A 68 7.79 0.96 -7.62
N ALA A 69 7.23 2.14 -7.93
CA ALA A 69 6.18 2.76 -7.13
C ALA A 69 4.91 1.89 -7.07
N GLY A 70 4.54 1.25 -8.18
CA GLY A 70 3.43 0.29 -8.24
C GLY A 70 3.69 -0.96 -7.40
N ILE A 71 4.92 -1.49 -7.41
CA ILE A 71 5.30 -2.67 -6.62
C ILE A 71 5.34 -2.37 -5.12
N ILE A 72 5.82 -1.19 -4.73
CA ILE A 72 5.71 -0.72 -3.33
C ILE A 72 4.24 -0.70 -2.91
N SER A 73 3.38 -0.16 -3.76
CA SER A 73 1.94 -0.07 -3.51
C SER A 73 1.27 -1.44 -3.39
N MET A 74 1.65 -2.38 -4.25
CA MET A 74 1.20 -3.77 -4.22
C MET A 74 1.60 -4.45 -2.90
N THR A 75 2.84 -4.24 -2.45
CA THR A 75 3.34 -4.81 -1.20
C THR A 75 2.49 -4.38 -0.01
N ILE A 76 2.18 -3.08 0.07
CA ILE A 76 1.38 -2.52 1.15
C ILE A 76 -0.07 -3.01 1.04
N LEU A 77 -0.63 -3.04 -0.18
CA LEU A 77 -1.98 -3.55 -0.44
C LEU A 77 -2.14 -4.98 0.09
N PHE A 78 -1.24 -5.89 -0.28
CA PHE A 78 -1.26 -7.27 0.21
C PHE A 78 -1.08 -7.32 1.72
N THR A 79 -0.07 -6.65 2.26
CA THR A 79 0.22 -6.69 3.70
C THR A 79 -0.96 -6.23 4.54
N CYS A 80 -1.61 -5.13 4.15
CA CYS A 80 -2.71 -4.57 4.92
C CYS A 80 -4.01 -5.34 4.73
N LEU A 81 -4.35 -5.76 3.50
CA LEU A 81 -5.57 -6.53 3.28
C LEU A 81 -5.50 -7.91 3.97
N TYR A 82 -4.38 -8.61 3.84
CA TYR A 82 -4.18 -9.89 4.53
C TYR A 82 -3.94 -9.71 6.04
N GLY A 83 -3.59 -8.50 6.50
CA GLY A 83 -3.49 -8.18 7.92
C GLY A 83 -4.78 -8.42 8.71
N GLY A 84 -5.94 -8.26 8.10
CA GLY A 84 -7.24 -8.57 8.70
C GLY A 84 -7.48 -10.06 8.96
N ILE A 85 -6.76 -10.95 8.29
CA ILE A 85 -6.84 -12.39 8.55
C ILE A 85 -6.43 -12.69 10.00
N SER A 86 -5.53 -11.91 10.59
CA SER A 86 -5.16 -12.06 11.99
C SER A 86 -6.36 -11.91 12.95
N ILE A 87 -7.29 -11.00 12.63
CA ILE A 87 -8.54 -10.81 13.38
C ILE A 87 -9.42 -12.04 13.26
N GLN A 88 -9.49 -12.63 12.07
CA GLN A 88 -10.29 -13.85 11.87
C GLN A 88 -9.72 -15.04 12.62
N LEU A 89 -8.40 -15.21 12.64
CA LEU A 89 -7.73 -16.23 13.44
C LEU A 89 -7.97 -16.00 14.94
N ASP A 90 -7.86 -14.77 15.42
CA ASP A 90 -8.15 -14.43 16.81
C ASP A 90 -9.62 -14.75 17.18
N LYS A 91 -10.57 -14.61 16.22
CA LYS A 91 -11.97 -15.05 16.42
C LYS A 91 -12.08 -16.58 16.51
N GLN A 92 -11.47 -17.31 15.58
CA GLN A 92 -11.54 -18.77 15.52
C GLN A 92 -10.92 -19.44 16.76
N PHE A 93 -9.81 -18.91 17.25
CA PHE A 93 -9.12 -19.45 18.44
C PHE A 93 -9.66 -18.91 19.77
N GLY A 94 -10.74 -18.13 19.76
CA GLY A 94 -11.37 -17.58 20.96
C GLY A 94 -10.64 -16.39 21.59
N LEU A 95 -9.46 -16.01 21.10
CA LEU A 95 -8.67 -14.89 21.63
C LEU A 95 -9.43 -13.55 21.53
N MET A 96 -10.28 -13.40 20.54
CA MET A 96 -11.14 -12.20 20.40
C MET A 96 -12.11 -12.10 21.59
N LYS A 97 -12.67 -13.22 22.08
CA LYS A 97 -13.57 -13.23 23.25
C LYS A 97 -12.82 -12.78 24.52
N GLU A 98 -11.61 -13.23 24.71
CA GLU A 98 -10.75 -12.83 25.84
C GLU A 98 -10.41 -11.35 25.79
N MET A 99 -10.05 -10.83 24.60
CA MET A 99 -9.77 -9.40 24.41
C MET A 99 -11.01 -8.51 24.68
N ILE A 100 -12.21 -8.96 24.27
CA ILE A 100 -13.46 -8.22 24.51
C ILE A 100 -13.90 -8.31 25.97
N ALA A 101 -13.61 -9.42 26.67
CA ALA A 101 -13.91 -9.58 28.11
C ALA A 101 -12.96 -8.75 29.00
N SER A 102 -11.81 -8.36 28.49
CA SER A 102 -10.88 -7.48 29.21
C SER A 102 -11.45 -6.05 29.35
N PRO A 103 -11.04 -5.27 30.35
CA PRO A 103 -11.51 -3.88 30.53
C PRO A 103 -10.99 -2.91 29.45
N MET A 104 -10.50 -3.42 28.35
CA MET A 104 -9.91 -2.67 27.24
C MET A 104 -11.00 -2.10 26.31
N PRO A 105 -10.94 -0.81 25.93
CA PRO A 105 -11.87 -0.28 24.94
C PRO A 105 -11.67 -0.95 23.57
N ARG A 106 -12.76 -1.29 22.91
CA ARG A 106 -12.75 -1.97 21.59
C ARG A 106 -11.97 -1.22 20.51
N SER A 107 -11.91 0.11 20.61
CA SER A 107 -11.09 0.96 19.74
C SER A 107 -9.58 0.70 19.91
N SER A 108 -9.11 0.33 21.10
CA SER A 108 -7.71 -0.03 21.34
C SER A 108 -7.30 -1.29 20.59
N ILE A 109 -8.21 -2.26 20.44
CA ILE A 109 -7.97 -3.47 19.64
C ILE A 109 -7.72 -3.08 18.18
N LEU A 110 -8.64 -2.29 17.60
CA LEU A 110 -8.50 -1.81 16.22
C LEU A 110 -7.22 -0.98 16.03
N SER A 111 -6.93 -0.06 16.95
CA SER A 111 -5.75 0.79 16.87
C SER A 111 -4.45 -0.01 16.96
N GLY A 112 -4.36 -1.01 17.85
CA GLY A 112 -3.18 -1.87 17.98
C GLY A 112 -2.89 -2.68 16.71
N ILE A 113 -3.93 -3.29 16.14
CA ILE A 113 -3.82 -4.07 14.89
C ILE A 113 -3.45 -3.13 13.72
N THR A 114 -4.09 -1.97 13.63
CA THR A 114 -3.79 -0.99 12.57
C THR A 114 -2.35 -0.49 12.66
N LEU A 115 -1.87 -0.15 13.84
CA LEU A 115 -0.48 0.30 14.05
C LEU A 115 0.52 -0.78 13.67
N SER A 116 0.24 -2.06 13.98
CA SER A 116 1.10 -3.16 13.55
C SER A 116 1.15 -3.30 12.03
N GLY A 117 0.02 -3.15 11.34
CA GLY A 117 -0.05 -3.16 9.88
C GLY A 117 0.73 -2.02 9.25
N ILE A 118 0.63 -0.81 9.79
CA ILE A 118 1.41 0.37 9.35
C ILE A 118 2.91 0.09 9.50
N THR A 119 3.36 -0.39 10.66
CA THR A 119 4.78 -0.67 10.91
C THR A 119 5.31 -1.75 9.96
N LYS A 120 4.56 -2.84 9.74
CA LYS A 120 4.90 -3.88 8.75
C LYS A 120 5.04 -3.31 7.34
N SER A 121 4.10 -2.46 6.93
CA SER A 121 4.11 -1.79 5.63
C SER A 121 5.32 -0.87 5.45
N LEU A 122 5.68 -0.10 6.48
CA LEU A 122 6.88 0.75 6.45
C LEU A 122 8.16 -0.08 6.31
N ILE A 123 8.31 -1.15 7.08
CA ILE A 123 9.46 -2.05 6.99
C ILE A 123 9.57 -2.64 5.59
N GLN A 124 8.46 -3.12 5.03
CA GLN A 124 8.44 -3.71 3.69
C GLN A 124 8.70 -2.69 2.60
N THR A 125 8.18 -1.46 2.73
CA THR A 125 8.47 -0.37 1.81
C THR A 125 9.97 -0.10 1.74
N VAL A 126 10.65 -0.03 2.89
CA VAL A 126 12.11 0.15 2.94
C VAL A 126 12.83 -1.01 2.26
N ILE A 127 12.42 -2.26 2.53
CA ILE A 127 13.04 -3.45 1.91
C ILE A 127 12.87 -3.43 0.39
N ILE A 128 11.69 -3.09 -0.13
CA ILE A 128 11.44 -3.02 -1.58
C ILE A 128 12.20 -1.85 -2.23
N ILE A 129 12.32 -0.71 -1.56
CA ILE A 129 13.14 0.41 -2.04
C ILE A 129 14.62 -0.03 -2.14
N VAL A 130 15.16 -0.65 -1.10
CA VAL A 130 16.54 -1.16 -1.09
C VAL A 130 16.75 -2.19 -2.21
N LEU A 131 15.83 -3.14 -2.36
CA LEU A 131 15.86 -4.12 -3.45
C LEU A 131 15.82 -3.43 -4.81
N GLY A 132 14.94 -2.44 -4.99
CA GLY A 132 14.84 -1.67 -6.22
C GLY A 132 16.15 -0.96 -6.57
N VAL A 133 16.80 -0.32 -5.60
CA VAL A 133 18.10 0.33 -5.80
C VAL A 133 19.16 -0.69 -6.24
N ILE A 134 19.21 -1.88 -5.62
CA ILE A 134 20.12 -2.96 -6.02
C ILE A 134 19.87 -3.42 -7.47
N LEU A 135 18.61 -3.40 -7.91
CA LEU A 135 18.20 -3.75 -9.27
C LEU A 135 18.32 -2.61 -10.29
N GLY A 136 18.83 -1.44 -9.88
CA GLY A 136 19.04 -0.30 -10.77
C GLY A 136 17.85 0.66 -10.91
N VAL A 137 16.89 0.59 -10.01
CA VAL A 137 15.80 1.59 -9.94
C VAL A 137 16.37 2.94 -9.51
N GLN A 138 16.08 3.98 -10.25
CA GLN A 138 16.60 5.34 -10.03
C GLN A 138 15.63 6.16 -9.18
N PHE A 139 15.64 5.94 -7.87
CA PHE A 139 14.92 6.81 -6.94
C PHE A 139 15.71 8.09 -6.67
N PHE A 140 15.00 9.21 -6.49
CA PHE A 140 15.55 10.52 -6.11
C PHE A 140 16.61 11.07 -7.09
N ASN A 141 16.51 10.70 -8.38
CA ASN A 141 17.47 11.14 -9.38
C ASN A 141 17.38 12.67 -9.57
N GLY A 142 18.52 13.35 -9.44
CA GLY A 142 18.61 14.83 -9.55
C GLY A 142 18.12 15.59 -8.30
N PHE A 143 17.76 14.92 -7.20
CA PHE A 143 17.29 15.59 -5.99
C PHE A 143 18.46 16.11 -5.16
N THR A 144 18.28 17.29 -4.57
CA THR A 144 19.17 17.79 -3.51
C THR A 144 18.95 17.01 -2.21
N VAL A 145 19.90 17.08 -1.27
CA VAL A 145 19.77 16.42 0.04
C VAL A 145 18.48 16.81 0.76
N VAL A 146 18.13 18.09 0.72
CA VAL A 146 16.89 18.60 1.36
C VAL A 146 15.64 18.01 0.68
N GLN A 147 15.61 17.99 -0.65
CA GLN A 147 14.51 17.38 -1.41
C GLN A 147 14.38 15.88 -1.10
N THR A 148 15.50 15.17 -0.98
CA THR A 148 15.50 13.74 -0.63
C THR A 148 14.90 13.49 0.75
N ILE A 149 15.25 14.32 1.77
CA ILE A 149 14.67 14.22 3.11
C ILE A 149 13.16 14.47 3.09
N ILE A 150 12.72 15.53 2.40
CA ILE A 150 11.30 15.85 2.25
C ILE A 150 10.57 14.70 1.53
N SER A 151 11.18 14.11 0.52
CA SER A 151 10.62 12.99 -0.23
C SER A 151 10.48 11.73 0.61
N ILE A 152 11.47 11.41 1.43
CA ILE A 152 11.39 10.27 2.36
C ILE A 152 10.24 10.49 3.37
N LEU A 153 10.13 11.69 3.94
CA LEU A 153 9.02 12.02 4.85
C LEU A 153 7.66 11.93 4.15
N GLY A 154 7.58 12.38 2.89
CA GLY A 154 6.38 12.26 2.06
C GLY A 154 6.00 10.82 1.79
N ILE A 155 6.95 9.96 1.42
CA ILE A 155 6.75 8.52 1.21
C ILE A 155 6.25 7.87 2.51
N ILE A 156 6.85 8.18 3.66
CA ILE A 156 6.41 7.69 4.97
C ILE A 156 4.97 8.13 5.24
N GLY A 157 4.66 9.42 5.07
CA GLY A 157 3.33 9.98 5.30
C GLY A 157 2.25 9.32 4.43
N PHE A 158 2.49 9.18 3.12
CA PHE A 158 1.57 8.49 2.21
C PHE A 158 1.43 7.01 2.55
N THR A 159 2.53 6.33 2.91
CA THR A 159 2.51 4.92 3.34
C THR A 159 1.66 4.74 4.60
N VAL A 160 1.82 5.60 5.60
CA VAL A 160 1.01 5.57 6.84
C VAL A 160 -0.47 5.75 6.53
N LEU A 161 -0.82 6.77 5.73
CA LEU A 161 -2.23 7.04 5.38
C LEU A 161 -2.84 5.86 4.61
N PHE A 162 -2.17 5.35 3.59
CA PHE A 162 -2.69 4.28 2.77
C PHE A 162 -2.82 2.96 3.55
N ALA A 163 -1.77 2.59 4.30
CA ALA A 163 -1.79 1.40 5.15
C ALA A 163 -2.89 1.46 6.22
N MET A 164 -3.08 2.62 6.85
CA MET A 164 -4.12 2.83 7.86
C MET A 164 -5.52 2.58 7.28
N GLY A 165 -5.84 3.17 6.12
CA GLY A 165 -7.15 3.00 5.47
C GLY A 165 -7.41 1.55 5.05
N LEU A 166 -6.40 0.88 4.49
CA LEU A 166 -6.51 -0.53 4.13
C LEU A 166 -6.66 -1.45 5.35
N MET A 167 -5.99 -1.16 6.45
CA MET A 167 -6.14 -1.91 7.70
C MET A 167 -7.55 -1.76 8.27
N PHE A 168 -8.16 -0.58 8.19
CA PHE A 168 -9.55 -0.38 8.59
C PHE A 168 -10.52 -1.15 7.67
N LEU A 169 -10.29 -1.12 6.35
CA LEU A 169 -11.07 -1.89 5.39
C LEU A 169 -10.96 -3.40 5.66
N SER A 170 -9.75 -3.90 5.83
CA SER A 170 -9.48 -5.31 6.11
C SER A 170 -10.08 -5.77 7.43
N SER A 171 -9.98 -4.94 8.47
CA SER A 171 -10.62 -5.19 9.77
C SER A 171 -12.15 -5.24 9.66
N LEU A 172 -12.74 -4.33 8.86
CA LEU A 172 -14.18 -4.30 8.61
C LEU A 172 -14.67 -5.60 7.94
N ILE A 173 -13.94 -6.08 6.92
CA ILE A 173 -14.24 -7.34 6.22
C ILE A 173 -14.16 -8.52 7.19
N SER A 174 -13.07 -8.61 7.94
CA SER A 174 -12.79 -9.72 8.86
C SER A 174 -13.77 -9.80 10.03
N ILE A 175 -14.32 -8.66 10.45
CA ILE A 175 -15.34 -8.65 11.50
C ILE A 175 -16.70 -9.11 10.98
N LYS A 176 -17.07 -8.71 9.76
CA LYS A 176 -18.39 -9.01 9.20
C LYS A 176 -18.52 -10.43 8.68
N ILE A 177 -17.44 -11.05 8.28
CA ILE A 177 -17.42 -12.41 7.73
C ILE A 177 -17.03 -13.39 8.83
N GLU A 178 -17.74 -14.51 8.94
CA GLU A 178 -17.52 -15.48 10.01
C GLU A 178 -16.45 -16.51 9.64
N SER A 179 -16.40 -16.95 8.38
CA SER A 179 -15.44 -17.96 7.94
C SER A 179 -14.11 -17.36 7.48
N HIS A 180 -13.03 -18.07 7.76
CA HIS A 180 -11.69 -17.71 7.30
C HIS A 180 -11.59 -17.71 5.77
N GLU A 181 -12.16 -18.72 5.13
CA GLU A 181 -12.22 -18.88 3.67
C GLU A 181 -12.98 -17.76 3.02
N GLY A 182 -14.10 -17.32 3.64
CA GLY A 182 -14.89 -16.18 3.16
C GLY A 182 -14.11 -14.87 3.21
N VAL A 183 -13.37 -14.61 4.30
CA VAL A 183 -12.50 -13.42 4.40
C VAL A 183 -11.43 -13.47 3.31
N GLN A 184 -10.76 -14.61 3.14
CA GLN A 184 -9.71 -14.76 2.13
C GLN A 184 -10.25 -14.60 0.71
N ALA A 185 -11.42 -15.17 0.40
CA ALA A 185 -12.06 -15.01 -0.89
C ALA A 185 -12.38 -13.54 -1.22
N VAL A 186 -12.98 -12.80 -0.28
CA VAL A 186 -13.28 -11.37 -0.46
C VAL A 186 -12.02 -10.54 -0.60
N ILE A 187 -10.98 -10.79 0.20
CA ILE A 187 -9.69 -10.09 0.09
C ILE A 187 -9.08 -10.33 -1.30
N THR A 188 -9.03 -11.58 -1.76
CA THR A 188 -8.48 -11.93 -3.08
C THR A 188 -9.30 -11.28 -4.21
N MET A 189 -10.64 -11.31 -4.10
CA MET A 189 -11.53 -10.67 -5.07
C MET A 189 -11.34 -9.15 -5.14
N LEU A 190 -11.02 -8.48 -4.03
CA LEU A 190 -10.76 -7.04 -3.99
C LEU A 190 -9.35 -6.68 -4.47
N THR A 191 -8.36 -7.52 -4.16
CA THR A 191 -6.94 -7.21 -4.40
C THR A 191 -6.62 -7.04 -5.88
N LEU A 192 -7.10 -7.97 -6.74
CA LEU A 192 -6.82 -7.93 -8.17
C LEU A 192 -7.43 -6.70 -8.86
N PRO A 193 -8.73 -6.39 -8.70
CA PRO A 193 -9.30 -5.16 -9.26
C PRO A 193 -8.62 -3.89 -8.74
N LEU A 194 -8.32 -3.80 -7.43
CA LEU A 194 -7.63 -2.64 -6.86
C LEU A 194 -6.26 -2.45 -7.50
N PHE A 195 -5.50 -3.52 -7.73
CA PHE A 195 -4.17 -3.43 -8.31
C PHE A 195 -4.20 -3.13 -9.81
N PHE A 196 -4.95 -3.91 -10.61
CA PHE A 196 -4.98 -3.77 -12.07
C PHE A 196 -5.77 -2.56 -12.56
N ALA A 197 -6.79 -2.11 -11.81
CA ALA A 197 -7.49 -0.87 -12.11
C ALA A 197 -6.86 0.35 -11.41
N SER A 198 -5.55 0.34 -11.21
CA SER A 198 -4.76 1.48 -10.72
C SER A 198 -3.70 1.85 -11.75
N ASN A 199 -3.03 2.98 -11.54
CA ASN A 199 -1.90 3.40 -12.36
C ASN A 199 -0.57 2.70 -12.02
N ALA A 200 -0.61 1.51 -11.39
CA ALA A 200 0.59 0.79 -10.94
C ALA A 200 1.51 0.38 -12.10
N LEU A 201 0.94 -0.25 -13.12
CA LEU A 201 1.67 -0.85 -14.23
C LEU A 201 1.64 -0.02 -15.51
N TYR A 202 0.55 0.71 -15.74
CA TYR A 202 0.28 1.47 -16.97
C TYR A 202 -0.29 2.85 -16.64
N PRO A 203 -0.15 3.83 -17.56
CA PRO A 203 -0.85 5.12 -17.43
C PRO A 203 -2.38 4.92 -17.45
N ILE A 204 -3.11 5.69 -16.64
CA ILE A 204 -4.59 5.64 -16.65
C ILE A 204 -5.14 5.98 -18.04
N SER A 205 -4.51 6.91 -18.76
CA SER A 205 -4.93 7.35 -20.10
C SER A 205 -4.91 6.23 -21.15
N SER A 206 -4.14 5.18 -20.95
CA SER A 206 -4.08 4.03 -21.88
C SER A 206 -5.14 2.95 -21.59
N MET A 207 -5.92 3.11 -20.50
CA MET A 207 -6.91 2.13 -20.09
C MET A 207 -8.27 2.38 -20.77
N PRO A 208 -9.12 1.32 -20.95
CA PRO A 208 -10.51 1.52 -21.34
C PRO A 208 -11.29 2.39 -20.35
N LEU A 209 -12.27 3.17 -20.83
CA LEU A 209 -13.03 4.15 -20.03
C LEU A 209 -13.60 3.59 -18.72
N VAL A 210 -14.09 2.35 -18.75
CA VAL A 210 -14.64 1.69 -17.52
C VAL A 210 -13.56 1.52 -16.47
N ILE A 211 -12.34 1.09 -16.87
CA ILE A 211 -11.22 0.90 -15.94
C ILE A 211 -10.69 2.26 -15.46
N GLN A 212 -10.68 3.28 -16.32
CA GLN A 212 -10.35 4.64 -15.91
C GLN A 212 -11.28 5.16 -14.80
N ALA A 213 -12.60 4.97 -14.96
CA ALA A 213 -13.57 5.35 -13.94
C ALA A 213 -13.32 4.66 -12.60
N ILE A 214 -13.00 3.36 -12.61
CA ILE A 214 -12.61 2.61 -11.41
C ILE A 214 -11.32 3.17 -10.81
N SER A 215 -10.32 3.51 -11.64
CA SER A 215 -9.06 4.07 -11.19
C SER A 215 -9.21 5.39 -10.44
N TYR A 216 -10.17 6.23 -10.82
CA TYR A 216 -10.46 7.50 -10.14
C TYR A 216 -11.11 7.35 -8.75
N ILE A 217 -11.70 6.19 -8.44
CA ILE A 217 -12.27 5.89 -7.11
C ILE A 217 -11.33 4.99 -6.29
N ASN A 218 -10.24 4.57 -6.89
CA ASN A 218 -9.31 3.60 -6.31
C ASN A 218 -8.27 4.30 -5.41
N PRO A 219 -8.23 4.03 -4.09
CA PRO A 219 -7.26 4.63 -3.18
C PRO A 219 -5.81 4.30 -3.54
N LEU A 220 -5.59 3.16 -4.23
CA LEU A 220 -4.26 2.76 -4.68
C LEU A 220 -3.70 3.72 -5.71
N SER A 221 -4.53 4.27 -6.63
CA SER A 221 -4.10 5.22 -7.65
C SER A 221 -3.55 6.50 -7.04
N TYR A 222 -4.23 7.02 -6.02
CA TYR A 222 -3.79 8.23 -5.31
C TYR A 222 -2.52 7.98 -4.48
N PHE A 223 -2.41 6.81 -3.88
CA PHE A 223 -1.18 6.44 -3.19
C PHE A 223 0.01 6.38 -4.15
N ILE A 224 -0.13 5.72 -5.31
CA ILE A 224 0.92 5.61 -6.33
C ILE A 224 1.33 6.99 -6.85
N THR A 225 0.36 7.88 -7.08
CA THR A 225 0.63 9.26 -7.48
C THR A 225 1.50 9.98 -6.45
N GLY A 226 1.19 9.85 -5.16
CA GLY A 226 2.02 10.40 -4.09
C GLY A 226 3.42 9.81 -4.03
N ILE A 227 3.55 8.47 -4.14
CA ILE A 227 4.86 7.80 -4.15
C ILE A 227 5.69 8.26 -5.35
N ARG A 228 5.10 8.35 -6.55
CA ARG A 228 5.82 8.83 -7.75
C ARG A 228 6.28 10.27 -7.59
N TYR A 229 5.42 11.15 -7.10
CA TYR A 229 5.80 12.55 -6.84
C TYR A 229 7.03 12.66 -5.94
N PHE A 230 7.04 11.92 -4.84
CA PHE A 230 8.14 11.97 -3.87
C PHE A 230 9.38 11.15 -4.29
N SER A 231 9.24 10.13 -5.12
CA SER A 231 10.37 9.28 -5.50
C SER A 231 11.01 9.67 -6.85
N LEU A 232 10.22 10.24 -7.77
CA LEU A 232 10.64 10.53 -9.15
C LEU A 232 10.60 12.02 -9.48
N GLY A 233 9.87 12.82 -8.70
CA GLY A 233 9.68 14.25 -8.95
C GLY A 233 8.33 14.57 -9.59
N SER A 234 8.13 15.87 -9.85
CA SER A 234 6.88 16.40 -10.40
C SER A 234 6.75 16.23 -11.92
N ASP A 235 7.87 16.12 -12.62
CA ASP A 235 7.92 16.05 -14.08
C ASP A 235 8.94 14.99 -14.51
N PHE A 236 8.45 13.94 -15.17
CA PHE A 236 9.29 12.87 -15.69
C PHE A 236 8.66 12.24 -16.94
N PHE A 237 9.50 11.67 -17.78
CA PHE A 237 9.10 10.98 -18.99
C PHE A 237 9.20 9.46 -18.79
N ALA A 238 8.11 8.75 -19.05
CA ALA A 238 8.05 7.30 -18.96
C ALA A 238 7.05 6.72 -19.97
N LEU A 239 7.28 5.53 -20.47
CA LEU A 239 6.36 4.80 -21.36
C LEU A 239 5.90 5.60 -22.60
N GLY A 240 6.74 6.47 -23.12
CA GLY A 240 6.38 7.31 -24.27
C GLY A 240 5.49 8.51 -23.95
N THR A 241 5.20 8.78 -22.68
CA THR A 241 4.36 9.88 -22.23
C THR A 241 5.05 10.72 -21.16
N GLN A 242 4.77 12.02 -21.17
CA GLN A 242 5.21 12.91 -20.10
C GLN A 242 4.20 12.87 -18.95
N TYR A 243 4.71 12.69 -17.75
CA TYR A 243 3.94 12.73 -16.51
C TYR A 243 4.23 14.05 -15.80
N MET A 244 3.19 14.87 -15.66
CA MET A 244 3.22 16.09 -14.87
C MET A 244 2.33 15.88 -13.64
N ILE A 245 2.95 15.65 -12.49
CA ILE A 245 2.23 15.52 -11.21
C ILE A 245 2.34 16.88 -10.50
N GLY A 246 1.30 17.68 -10.60
CA GLY A 246 1.25 18.98 -9.96
C GLY A 246 1.04 18.89 -8.43
N ILE A 247 1.27 20.00 -7.75
CA ILE A 247 0.96 20.11 -6.32
C ILE A 247 -0.53 19.88 -6.05
N ASN A 248 -1.40 20.26 -7.01
CA ASN A 248 -2.84 20.03 -6.90
C ASN A 248 -3.20 18.54 -6.91
N ASP A 249 -2.50 17.74 -7.77
CA ASP A 249 -2.70 16.29 -7.84
C ASP A 249 -2.23 15.62 -6.54
N LEU A 250 -1.13 16.12 -5.96
CA LEU A 250 -0.63 15.66 -4.68
C LEU A 250 -1.61 15.97 -3.54
N LEU A 251 -2.13 17.20 -3.48
CA LEU A 251 -3.12 17.63 -2.48
C LEU A 251 -4.42 16.85 -2.64
N LEU A 252 -4.88 16.62 -3.86
CA LEU A 252 -6.05 15.79 -4.14
C LEU A 252 -5.84 14.36 -3.65
N SER A 253 -4.67 13.78 -3.94
CA SER A 253 -4.30 12.44 -3.50
C SER A 253 -4.29 12.32 -1.98
N PHE A 254 -3.72 13.30 -1.31
CA PHE A 254 -3.69 13.37 0.16
C PHE A 254 -5.10 13.51 0.76
N ALA A 255 -5.91 14.43 0.22
CA ALA A 255 -7.29 14.64 0.66
C ALA A 255 -8.17 13.40 0.45
N PHE A 256 -8.03 12.72 -0.70
CA PHE A 256 -8.74 11.49 -0.99
C PHE A 256 -8.39 10.39 0.02
N LEU A 257 -7.09 10.19 0.30
CA LEU A 257 -6.65 9.18 1.27
C LEU A 257 -7.15 9.50 2.68
N ILE A 258 -7.18 10.77 3.09
CA ILE A 258 -7.78 11.17 4.38
C ILE A 258 -9.27 10.85 4.39
N GLY A 259 -10.01 11.22 3.35
CA GLY A 259 -11.44 10.92 3.23
C GLY A 259 -11.71 9.41 3.31
N PHE A 260 -10.93 8.62 2.57
CA PHE A 260 -10.97 7.15 2.61
C PHE A 260 -10.75 6.62 4.03
N ASN A 261 -9.72 7.14 4.74
CA ASN A 261 -9.44 6.77 6.12
C ASN A 261 -10.60 7.07 7.06
N ILE A 262 -11.19 8.25 6.98
CA ILE A 262 -12.33 8.66 7.83
C ILE A 262 -13.50 7.71 7.61
N VAL A 263 -13.85 7.45 6.35
CA VAL A 263 -14.97 6.55 6.01
C VAL A 263 -14.70 5.13 6.54
N MET A 264 -13.52 4.57 6.26
CA MET A 264 -13.18 3.20 6.67
C MET A 264 -13.08 3.07 8.19
N TYR A 265 -12.51 4.06 8.88
CA TYR A 265 -12.47 4.10 10.35
C TYR A 265 -13.86 4.09 10.97
N LEU A 266 -14.76 4.96 10.50
CA LEU A 266 -16.13 5.02 11.03
C LEU A 266 -16.88 3.71 10.82
N LEU A 267 -16.73 3.08 9.65
CA LEU A 267 -17.35 1.80 9.35
C LEU A 267 -16.75 0.67 10.20
N ALA A 268 -15.43 0.62 10.35
CA ALA A 268 -14.73 -0.38 11.17
C ALA A 268 -15.13 -0.26 12.64
N VAL A 269 -15.11 0.94 13.22
CA VAL A 269 -15.52 1.17 14.62
C VAL A 269 -16.98 0.79 14.86
N ARG A 270 -17.87 1.12 13.92
CA ARG A 270 -19.29 0.70 14.03
C ARG A 270 -19.44 -0.83 13.99
N ALA A 271 -18.65 -1.50 13.15
CA ALA A 271 -18.66 -2.97 13.08
C ALA A 271 -18.13 -3.59 14.39
N PHE A 272 -17.02 -3.08 14.93
CA PHE A 272 -16.46 -3.53 16.21
C PHE A 272 -17.43 -3.35 17.38
N LYS A 273 -18.20 -2.26 17.43
CA LYS A 273 -19.18 -2.02 18.49
C LYS A 273 -20.33 -3.05 18.47
N LYS A 274 -20.64 -3.62 17.30
CA LYS A 274 -21.75 -4.60 17.14
C LYS A 274 -21.33 -6.06 17.36
N VAL A 275 -20.04 -6.33 17.58
CA VAL A 275 -19.57 -7.68 17.90
C VAL A 275 -20.08 -8.07 19.28
N ASN A 276 -21.02 -9.00 19.33
CA ASN A 276 -21.52 -9.58 20.58
C ASN A 276 -20.60 -10.72 21.02
N VAL A 277 -20.42 -10.85 22.33
CA VAL A 277 -19.75 -12.00 22.97
C VAL A 277 -20.79 -13.11 23.12
N THR A 278 -21.19 -13.72 21.99
CA THR A 278 -21.99 -14.95 22.03
C THR A 278 -21.11 -16.16 21.90
#